data_e9dd136007697e98a684f6772ac200fb
#
_entry.id   e9dd136007697e98a684f6772ac200fb
#
_cell.length_a   1.000
_cell.length_b   1.000
_cell.length_c   1.000
_cell.angle_alpha   90.00
_cell.angle_beta   90.00
_cell.angle_gamma   90.00
#
_symmetry.space_group_name_H-M   'P 1'
#
loop_
_entity.id
_entity.type
_entity.pdbx_description
1 polymer ?
#
loop_
_entity_poly.entity_id
_entity_poly.type
_entity_poly.pdbx_seq_one_letter_code
_entity_poly.pdbx_strand_id
1 'polypeptide(L)'
;MQFYLSNFTDIQSLENAIRRIPYCNENTNTLGVLQLTRTDVFNTANGDRPDVPDVIVLITDGNPTGETDLLPDEVLRIKNLDIRIVGVGITNKVTDTLLLYVICLFAEN
;
A
#
# COMPACT_ATOMS: atom_id res chain seq x y z
N MET A 1 7.89 -6.82 5.03
CA MET A 1 8.18 -6.69 3.59
C MET A 1 8.55 -8.04 3.03
N GLN A 2 7.98 -8.43 1.87
CA GLN A 2 8.31 -9.71 1.24
C GLN A 2 9.41 -9.54 0.18
N PHE A 3 9.28 -8.54 -0.68
CA PHE A 3 10.28 -8.22 -1.71
C PHE A 3 10.12 -6.78 -2.21
N TYR A 4 11.15 -6.26 -2.84
CA TYR A 4 11.20 -4.95 -3.48
C TYR A 4 10.94 -5.03 -4.98
N LEU A 5 10.74 -3.89 -5.63
CA LEU A 5 10.45 -3.78 -7.07
C LEU A 5 11.56 -4.36 -7.95
N SER A 6 12.82 -4.30 -7.50
CA SER A 6 13.98 -4.81 -8.24
C SER A 6 14.27 -6.31 -8.06
N ASN A 7 13.52 -7.02 -7.20
CA ASN A 7 13.84 -8.42 -6.89
C ASN A 7 13.55 -9.40 -8.04
N PHE A 8 12.65 -9.04 -8.97
CA PHE A 8 12.28 -9.90 -10.08
C PHE A 8 12.28 -9.13 -11.39
N THR A 9 12.81 -9.77 -12.45
CA THR A 9 12.90 -9.21 -13.80
C THR A 9 11.97 -9.91 -14.79
N ASP A 10 11.35 -11.01 -14.38
CA ASP A 10 10.40 -11.78 -15.20
C ASP A 10 9.12 -12.11 -14.40
N ILE A 11 8.01 -12.23 -15.14
CA ILE A 11 6.69 -12.47 -14.58
C ILE A 11 6.60 -13.82 -13.86
N GLN A 12 7.23 -14.85 -14.39
CA GLN A 12 7.15 -16.21 -13.82
C GLN A 12 7.79 -16.29 -12.44
N SER A 13 8.95 -15.67 -12.27
CA SER A 13 9.62 -15.59 -10.96
C SER A 13 8.82 -14.78 -9.95
N LEU A 14 8.22 -13.67 -10.37
CA LEU A 14 7.35 -12.85 -9.53
C LEU A 14 6.08 -13.61 -9.10
N GLU A 15 5.39 -14.29 -10.02
CA GLU A 15 4.22 -15.10 -9.70
C GLU A 15 4.55 -16.22 -8.71
N ASN A 16 5.67 -16.90 -8.90
CA ASN A 16 6.12 -17.95 -7.99
C ASN A 16 6.43 -17.40 -6.59
N ALA A 17 7.00 -16.21 -6.50
CA ALA A 17 7.26 -15.54 -5.23
C ALA A 17 5.94 -15.16 -4.53
N ILE A 18 4.98 -14.61 -5.25
CA ILE A 18 3.66 -14.25 -4.72
C ILE A 18 2.94 -15.49 -4.17
N ARG A 19 2.96 -16.61 -4.90
CA ARG A 19 2.33 -17.87 -4.47
C ARG A 19 2.95 -18.45 -3.20
N ARG A 20 4.18 -18.09 -2.88
CA ARG A 20 4.92 -18.56 -1.69
C ARG A 20 4.84 -17.60 -0.51
N ILE A 21 4.12 -16.48 -0.61
CA ILE A 21 3.92 -15.57 0.52
C ILE A 21 3.21 -16.33 1.63
N PRO A 22 3.82 -16.42 2.84
CA PRO A 22 3.19 -17.11 3.95
C PRO A 22 1.98 -16.33 4.47
N TYR A 23 0.97 -17.04 4.92
CA TYR A 23 -0.13 -16.41 5.64
C TYR A 23 0.34 -16.00 7.04
N CYS A 24 0.41 -14.69 7.27
CA CYS A 24 0.73 -14.10 8.57
C CYS A 24 -0.57 -13.71 9.25
N ASN A 25 -1.03 -14.48 10.21
CA ASN A 25 -2.24 -14.20 10.98
C ASN A 25 -1.96 -13.13 12.06
N GLU A 26 -1.67 -11.91 11.63
CA GLU A 26 -1.28 -10.78 12.49
C GLU A 26 -2.25 -9.60 12.34
N ASN A 27 -2.11 -8.61 13.24
CA ASN A 27 -2.89 -7.38 13.21
C ASN A 27 -2.58 -6.53 11.98
N THR A 28 -3.56 -5.72 11.56
CA THR A 28 -3.49 -4.87 10.37
C THR A 28 -2.83 -3.54 10.67
N ASN A 29 -1.51 -3.45 10.58
CA ASN A 29 -0.76 -2.20 10.74
C ASN A 29 -0.71 -1.41 9.42
N THR A 30 -1.81 -0.81 9.02
CA THR A 30 -1.92 -0.07 7.76
C THR A 30 -1.00 1.15 7.72
N LEU A 31 -0.89 1.91 8.82
CA LEU A 31 -0.01 3.06 8.90
C LEU A 31 1.45 2.69 8.62
N GLY A 32 1.95 1.67 9.32
CA GLY A 32 3.34 1.21 9.14
C GLY A 32 3.62 0.70 7.74
N VAL A 33 2.65 0.01 7.12
CA VAL A 33 2.79 -0.46 5.72
C VAL A 33 2.85 0.71 4.74
N LEU A 34 2.00 1.72 4.88
CA LEU A 34 2.01 2.89 4.01
C LEU A 34 3.30 3.71 4.17
N GLN A 35 3.77 3.91 5.40
CA GLN A 35 5.04 4.57 5.68
C GLN A 35 6.21 3.83 5.03
N LEU A 36 6.30 2.52 5.23
CA LEU A 36 7.34 1.68 4.66
C LEU A 36 7.29 1.69 3.12
N THR A 37 6.09 1.68 2.54
CA THR A 37 5.94 1.74 1.08
C THR A 37 6.47 3.06 0.53
N ARG A 38 6.13 4.18 1.17
CA ARG A 38 6.59 5.50 0.75
C ARG A 38 8.11 5.69 0.90
N THR A 39 8.71 5.18 1.98
CA THR A 39 10.13 5.45 2.29
C THR A 39 11.08 4.44 1.67
N ASP A 40 10.66 3.17 1.59
CA ASP A 40 11.54 2.07 1.21
C ASP A 40 11.19 1.46 -0.14
N VAL A 41 9.90 1.19 -0.40
CA VAL A 41 9.51 0.53 -1.66
C VAL A 41 9.71 1.48 -2.84
N PHE A 42 9.21 2.70 -2.72
CA PHE A 42 9.39 3.74 -3.72
C PHE A 42 10.72 4.49 -3.50
N ASN A 43 11.79 3.72 -3.61
CA ASN A 43 13.17 4.20 -3.55
C ASN A 43 13.94 3.62 -4.74
N THR A 44 14.66 4.46 -5.44
CA THR A 44 15.44 4.05 -6.62
C THR A 44 16.45 2.94 -6.32
N ALA A 45 16.99 2.90 -5.09
CA ALA A 45 17.86 1.80 -4.64
C ALA A 45 17.14 0.45 -4.58
N ASN A 46 15.82 0.45 -4.46
CA ASN A 46 14.95 -0.74 -4.38
C ASN A 46 14.17 -1.02 -5.67
N GLY A 47 14.51 -0.33 -6.75
CA GLY A 47 13.97 -0.57 -8.08
C GLY A 47 12.85 0.37 -8.50
N ASP A 48 12.61 1.43 -7.73
CA ASP A 48 11.69 2.49 -8.15
C ASP A 48 12.21 3.19 -9.42
N ARG A 49 11.27 3.53 -10.30
CA ARG A 49 11.54 4.19 -11.58
C ARG A 49 11.00 5.62 -11.56
N PRO A 50 11.85 6.63 -11.34
CA PRO A 50 11.39 8.02 -11.14
C PRO A 50 10.64 8.62 -12.33
N ASP A 51 10.75 8.02 -13.52
CA ASP A 51 10.07 8.48 -14.75
C ASP A 51 8.70 7.81 -14.95
N VAL A 52 8.26 6.96 -14.03
CA VAL A 52 6.99 6.21 -14.12
C VAL A 52 6.12 6.52 -12.90
N PRO A 53 4.82 6.80 -13.09
CA PRO A 53 3.92 7.03 -11.97
C PRO A 53 3.82 5.83 -11.02
N ASP A 54 3.84 6.10 -9.72
CA ASP A 54 3.72 5.08 -8.68
C ASP A 54 2.26 4.82 -8.31
N VAL A 55 1.96 3.56 -8.07
CA VAL A 55 0.63 3.12 -7.65
C VAL A 55 0.73 2.14 -6.49
N ILE A 56 0.01 2.43 -5.42
CA ILE A 56 -0.22 1.50 -4.29
C ILE A 56 -1.57 0.84 -4.49
N VAL A 57 -1.63 -0.48 -4.49
CA VAL A 57 -2.88 -1.23 -4.37
C VAL A 57 -2.97 -1.80 -2.96
N LEU A 58 -3.85 -1.20 -2.15
CA LEU A 58 -4.09 -1.61 -0.77
C LEU A 58 -5.28 -2.57 -0.72
N ILE A 59 -5.02 -3.84 -0.43
CA ILE A 59 -6.06 -4.86 -0.29
C ILE A 59 -6.23 -5.16 1.21
N THR A 60 -7.45 -5.00 1.74
CA THR A 60 -7.73 -5.21 3.16
C THR A 60 -9.12 -5.80 3.38
N ASP A 61 -9.27 -6.59 4.44
CA ASP A 61 -10.51 -7.20 4.88
C ASP A 61 -11.06 -6.60 6.18
N GLY A 62 -10.40 -5.61 6.75
CA GLY A 62 -10.77 -5.06 8.04
C GLY A 62 -10.26 -3.65 8.34
N ASN A 63 -10.61 -3.20 9.54
CA ASN A 63 -10.18 -1.91 10.03
C ASN A 63 -8.69 -1.93 10.43
N PRO A 64 -7.98 -0.85 10.18
CA PRO A 64 -6.60 -0.73 10.65
C PRO A 64 -6.53 -0.76 12.18
N THR A 65 -5.46 -1.35 12.71
CA THR A 65 -5.15 -1.36 14.13
C THR A 65 -3.96 -0.45 14.43
N GLY A 66 -3.83 0.00 15.67
CA GLY A 66 -2.73 0.85 16.11
C GLY A 66 -3.02 2.35 15.98
N GLU A 67 -2.03 3.12 15.59
CA GLU A 67 -2.10 4.59 15.50
C GLU A 67 -2.87 5.06 14.25
N THR A 68 -4.18 4.91 14.29
CA THR A 68 -5.06 5.28 13.15
C THR A 68 -5.21 6.79 12.96
N ASP A 69 -4.97 7.58 13.99
CA ASP A 69 -5.10 9.05 13.96
C ASP A 69 -4.07 9.71 13.02
N LEU A 70 -2.93 9.06 12.79
CA LEU A 70 -1.88 9.53 11.88
C LEU A 70 -2.07 9.08 10.43
N LEU A 71 -3.05 8.22 10.18
CA LEU A 71 -3.30 7.65 8.87
C LEU A 71 -3.68 8.68 7.80
N PRO A 72 -4.56 9.67 8.09
CA PRO A 72 -4.89 10.73 7.15
C PRO A 72 -3.66 11.56 6.72
N ASP A 73 -2.78 11.86 7.66
CA ASP A 73 -1.56 12.62 7.39
C ASP A 73 -0.60 11.83 6.49
N GLU A 74 -0.47 10.52 6.71
CA GLU A 74 0.38 9.66 5.88
C GLU A 74 -0.18 9.53 4.46
N VAL A 75 -1.50 9.35 4.31
CA VAL A 75 -2.16 9.31 3.00
C VAL A 75 -1.95 10.63 2.25
N LEU A 76 -2.05 11.77 2.95
CA LEU A 76 -1.78 13.09 2.36
C LEU A 76 -0.31 13.23 1.90
N ARG A 77 0.64 12.73 2.70
CA ARG A 77 2.07 12.73 2.31
C ARG A 77 2.31 11.92 1.04
N ILE A 78 1.71 10.73 0.94
CA ILE A 78 1.79 9.87 -0.24
C ILE A 78 1.20 10.59 -1.46
N LYS A 79 0.05 11.22 -1.31
CA LYS A 79 -0.60 11.99 -2.37
C LYS A 79 0.26 13.18 -2.84
N ASN A 80 0.91 13.89 -1.91
CA ASN A 80 1.79 15.01 -2.23
C ASN A 80 3.07 14.61 -3.00
N LEU A 81 3.42 13.32 -2.98
CA LEU A 81 4.47 12.73 -3.81
C LEU A 81 3.97 12.23 -5.17
N ASP A 82 2.72 12.53 -5.52
CA ASP A 82 2.06 12.10 -6.76
C ASP A 82 1.88 10.57 -6.88
N ILE A 83 1.91 9.87 -5.75
CA ILE A 83 1.68 8.43 -5.67
C ILE A 83 0.18 8.18 -5.56
N ARG A 84 -0.35 7.33 -6.45
CA ARG A 84 -1.77 6.93 -6.45
C ARG A 84 -2.02 5.77 -5.50
N ILE A 85 -3.10 5.84 -4.71
CA ILE A 85 -3.53 4.71 -3.87
C ILE A 85 -4.88 4.19 -4.38
N VAL A 86 -4.97 2.88 -4.59
CA VAL A 86 -6.21 2.17 -4.93
C VAL A 86 -6.55 1.22 -3.79
N GLY A 87 -7.68 1.45 -3.14
CA GLY A 87 -8.18 0.59 -2.05
C GLY A 87 -9.09 -0.51 -2.57
N VAL A 88 -8.86 -1.75 -2.13
CA VAL A 88 -9.70 -2.91 -2.41
C VAL A 88 -10.16 -3.52 -1.08
N GLY A 89 -11.44 -3.36 -0.76
CA GLY A 89 -12.07 -3.99 0.41
C GLY A 89 -12.63 -5.36 0.06
N ILE A 90 -12.30 -6.39 0.86
CA ILE A 90 -12.71 -7.78 0.59
C ILE A 90 -14.02 -8.14 1.31
N THR A 91 -14.40 -7.44 2.36
CA THR A 91 -15.60 -7.73 3.15
C THR A 91 -16.49 -6.51 3.35
N ASN A 92 -17.75 -6.76 3.77
CA ASN A 92 -18.67 -5.70 4.19
C ASN A 92 -18.32 -5.08 5.57
N LYS A 93 -17.24 -5.54 6.20
CA LYS A 93 -16.68 -4.97 7.45
C LYS A 93 -15.69 -3.85 7.20
N VAL A 94 -15.32 -3.62 5.94
CA VAL A 94 -14.51 -2.46 5.56
C VAL A 94 -15.44 -1.25 5.59
N THR A 95 -15.95 -0.93 6.78
CA THR A 95 -16.71 0.29 7.00
C THR A 95 -15.73 1.41 7.29
N ASP A 96 -15.67 2.28 6.37
CA ASP A 96 -15.73 3.71 6.53
C ASP A 96 -14.43 4.49 6.62
N THR A 97 -13.49 4.25 7.50
CA THR A 97 -12.51 5.29 7.74
C THR A 97 -11.36 5.24 6.73
N LEU A 98 -10.75 4.08 6.51
CA LEU A 98 -9.60 3.97 5.63
C LEU A 98 -9.96 4.05 4.14
N LEU A 99 -10.99 3.29 3.73
CA LEU A 99 -11.46 3.32 2.36
C LEU A 99 -12.06 4.68 2.01
N LEU A 100 -12.78 5.30 2.96
CA LEU A 100 -13.35 6.63 2.80
C LEU A 100 -12.25 7.69 2.66
N TYR A 101 -11.16 7.62 3.46
CA TYR A 101 -10.02 8.52 3.31
C TYR A 101 -9.30 8.33 1.97
N VAL A 102 -9.08 7.09 1.57
CA VAL A 102 -8.49 6.79 0.27
C VAL A 102 -9.40 7.26 -0.87
N ILE A 103 -10.71 6.96 -0.80
CA ILE A 103 -11.67 7.31 -1.86
C ILE A 103 -12.00 8.80 -1.86
N CYS A 104 -12.26 9.44 -0.72
CA CYS A 104 -12.60 10.87 -0.66
C CYS A 104 -11.44 11.78 -1.09
N LEU A 105 -10.20 11.41 -0.80
CA LEU A 105 -9.04 12.19 -1.28
C LEU A 105 -8.85 12.09 -2.80
N PHE A 106 -9.47 11.12 -3.48
CA PHE A 106 -9.45 11.00 -4.94
C PHE A 106 -10.63 11.69 -5.62
N ALA A 107 -11.73 11.93 -4.92
CA ALA A 107 -12.92 12.58 -5.48
C ALA A 107 -12.78 14.10 -5.62
N GLU A 108 -11.77 14.71 -5.03
CA GLU A 108 -11.53 16.16 -5.07
C GLU A 108 -10.50 16.61 -6.16
N ASN A 109 -10.21 15.74 -7.08
CA ASN A 109 -9.38 16.12 -8.24
C ASN A 109 -10.22 16.22 -9.50
#